data_475bb67a2dfba186266c11cdbda4bad1
#
_entry.id   475bb67a2dfba186266c11cdbda4bad1
#
_cell.length_a   1.000
_cell.length_b   1.000
_cell.length_c   1.000
_cell.angle_alpha   90.00
_cell.angle_beta   90.00
_cell.angle_gamma   90.00
#
_symmetry.space_group_name_H-M   'P 1'
#
loop_
_entity.id
_entity.type
_entity.pdbx_description
1 polymer ?
#
loop_
_entity_poly.entity_id
_entity_poly.type
_entity_poly.pdbx_seq_one_letter_code
_entity_poly.pdbx_strand_id
1 'polypeptide(L)'
;GVDAKGVIRAVINNISNIGDFMDNHIEKVASANAEVGEGPVWNPDEKKVYWTDIAGGRLFKYDPESGSNETIHNGVSVGGYRFNEGGGLVLGTWEGVWLWNSDEDYKVLKEGIIDGTDVPVRINDATSGPDGSFYGGTDRVGWKDDAVFRLNTDGSVDVIDEGVELCNGMGFSPDLLEFYSTDTIKKTIYKWDYNATSKAITNKRVLVKYEGDGITDGMTVDSEGFIWSAIWWGSKVIRFDPEGKVEREVHFPATQTSCPMFGGEDLNELYVTTAGADFGGEPTGIEPPGYDFS
;
A
#
# COMPACT_ATOMS: atom_id res chain seq x y z
N GLY A 1 -12.51 -17.09 15.68
CA GLY A 1 -11.91 -16.12 14.80
C GLY A 1 -10.63 -16.66 14.22
N VAL A 2 -10.47 -16.67 12.92
CA VAL A 2 -9.20 -17.04 12.28
C VAL A 2 -8.28 -15.82 12.46
N ASP A 3 -7.25 -15.99 13.28
CA ASP A 3 -6.23 -14.97 13.50
C ASP A 3 -5.36 -14.87 12.22
N ALA A 4 -5.79 -14.04 11.29
CA ALA A 4 -5.17 -13.90 9.98
C ALA A 4 -4.14 -12.77 10.02
N LYS A 5 -2.92 -13.09 10.52
CA LYS A 5 -1.79 -12.18 10.61
C LYS A 5 -0.82 -12.50 9.48
N GLY A 6 -1.01 -11.93 8.31
CA GLY A 6 -0.17 -12.27 7.17
C GLY A 6 -0.78 -11.87 5.83
N VAL A 7 -0.69 -12.74 4.84
CA VAL A 7 -1.23 -12.53 3.50
C VAL A 7 -2.38 -13.49 3.25
N ILE A 8 -3.47 -12.96 2.74
CA ILE A 8 -4.65 -13.71 2.28
C ILE A 8 -4.70 -13.61 0.75
N ARG A 9 -4.99 -14.72 0.08
CA ARG A 9 -5.24 -14.77 -1.35
C ARG A 9 -6.71 -14.95 -1.64
N ALA A 10 -7.25 -14.14 -2.53
CA ALA A 10 -8.56 -14.37 -3.15
C ALA A 10 -8.35 -14.60 -4.65
N VAL A 11 -8.87 -15.70 -5.17
CA VAL A 11 -8.90 -15.94 -6.62
C VAL A 11 -10.12 -15.25 -7.19
N ILE A 12 -9.90 -14.23 -8.02
CA ILE A 12 -10.96 -13.45 -8.65
C ILE A 12 -11.17 -14.00 -10.07
N ASN A 13 -12.06 -14.97 -10.18
CA ASN A 13 -12.44 -15.52 -11.47
C ASN A 13 -13.38 -14.52 -12.19
N ASN A 14 -12.86 -13.87 -13.24
CA ASN A 14 -13.63 -13.00 -14.14
C ASN A 14 -14.07 -11.64 -13.54
N ILE A 15 -13.30 -10.60 -13.81
CA ILE A 15 -13.63 -9.21 -13.44
C ILE A 15 -14.95 -8.73 -14.07
N SER A 16 -15.43 -9.37 -15.15
CA SER A 16 -16.58 -8.93 -15.96
C SER A 16 -17.94 -9.54 -15.56
N ASN A 17 -18.03 -10.49 -14.64
CA ASN A 17 -19.31 -11.13 -14.27
C ASN A 17 -19.78 -10.77 -12.87
N ILE A 18 -20.75 -9.87 -12.77
CA ILE A 18 -21.34 -9.32 -11.54
C ILE A 18 -22.07 -10.38 -10.67
N GLY A 19 -22.27 -11.60 -11.15
CA GLY A 19 -23.13 -12.61 -10.51
C GLY A 19 -22.47 -13.69 -9.65
N ASP A 20 -21.17 -13.92 -9.80
CA ASP A 20 -20.53 -15.16 -9.28
C ASP A 20 -19.64 -14.98 -8.03
N PHE A 21 -19.81 -13.89 -7.27
CA PHE A 21 -18.95 -13.59 -6.11
C PHE A 21 -19.27 -14.39 -4.83
N MET A 22 -20.21 -15.32 -4.85
CA MET A 22 -20.54 -16.15 -3.68
C MET A 22 -19.56 -17.32 -3.45
N ASP A 23 -18.63 -17.57 -4.39
CA ASP A 23 -17.66 -18.67 -4.34
C ASP A 23 -16.18 -18.19 -4.48
N ASN A 24 -15.84 -17.03 -3.93
CA ASN A 24 -14.43 -16.62 -3.85
C ASN A 24 -13.70 -17.59 -2.91
N HIS A 25 -12.80 -18.36 -3.48
CA HIS A 25 -11.89 -19.15 -2.67
C HIS A 25 -10.90 -18.22 -1.97
N ILE A 26 -11.19 -17.91 -0.71
CA ILE A 26 -10.32 -17.08 0.13
C ILE A 26 -9.49 -17.98 1.03
N GLU A 27 -8.19 -17.91 0.92
CA GLU A 27 -7.27 -18.69 1.72
C GLU A 27 -6.16 -17.83 2.34
N LYS A 28 -5.74 -18.17 3.55
CA LYS A 28 -4.53 -17.62 4.14
C LYS A 28 -3.32 -18.33 3.57
N VAL A 29 -2.49 -17.63 2.81
CA VAL A 29 -1.35 -18.20 2.09
C VAL A 29 -0.02 -18.02 2.82
N ALA A 30 0.13 -16.93 3.60
CA ALA A 30 1.32 -16.72 4.41
C ALA A 30 0.94 -16.27 5.83
N SER A 31 1.71 -16.71 6.82
CA SER A 31 1.55 -16.32 8.22
C SER A 31 2.93 -16.11 8.83
N ALA A 32 3.19 -14.88 9.28
CA ALA A 32 4.46 -14.52 9.94
C ALA A 32 4.23 -13.84 11.30
N ASN A 33 3.00 -13.90 11.84
CA ASN A 33 2.61 -13.12 13.03
C ASN A 33 3.00 -11.65 12.86
N ALA A 34 2.70 -11.09 11.69
CA ALA A 34 2.98 -9.70 11.40
C ALA A 34 2.14 -8.80 12.31
N GLU A 35 2.76 -7.77 12.87
CA GLU A 35 2.05 -6.74 13.61
C GLU A 35 1.30 -5.84 12.64
N VAL A 36 2.00 -5.34 11.59
CA VAL A 36 1.42 -4.56 10.51
C VAL A 36 1.91 -5.12 9.18
N GLY A 37 1.20 -6.16 8.69
CA GLY A 37 1.45 -6.69 7.35
C GLY A 37 1.00 -5.69 6.29
N GLU A 38 1.88 -5.36 5.33
CA GLU A 38 1.66 -4.29 4.35
C GLU A 38 2.37 -4.52 3.02
N GLY A 39 2.10 -3.64 2.06
CA GLY A 39 2.81 -3.45 0.82
C GLY A 39 3.04 -4.72 0.00
N PRO A 40 2.01 -5.52 -0.35
CA PRO A 40 2.23 -6.69 -1.18
C PRO A 40 2.62 -6.23 -2.60
N VAL A 41 3.67 -6.85 -3.15
CA VAL A 41 4.14 -6.60 -4.53
C VAL A 41 4.42 -7.92 -5.21
N TRP A 42 3.81 -8.14 -6.37
CA TRP A 42 4.08 -9.30 -7.20
C TRP A 42 5.35 -9.10 -8.05
N ASN A 43 6.25 -10.07 -8.00
CA ASN A 43 7.38 -10.16 -8.91
C ASN A 43 7.05 -11.16 -10.03
N PRO A 44 6.82 -10.71 -11.26
CA PRO A 44 6.44 -11.60 -12.36
C PRO A 44 7.59 -12.50 -12.84
N ASP A 45 8.83 -12.03 -12.69
CA ASP A 45 10.00 -12.81 -13.11
C ASP A 45 10.28 -13.99 -12.16
N GLU A 46 10.15 -13.76 -10.87
CA GLU A 46 10.31 -14.79 -9.84
C GLU A 46 9.01 -15.55 -9.56
N LYS A 47 7.86 -15.04 -9.99
CA LYS A 47 6.50 -15.53 -9.65
C LYS A 47 6.28 -15.61 -8.13
N LYS A 48 6.67 -14.55 -7.42
CA LYS A 48 6.61 -14.47 -5.95
C LYS A 48 5.95 -13.17 -5.49
N VAL A 49 5.34 -13.23 -4.29
CA VAL A 49 4.80 -12.07 -3.60
C VAL A 49 5.79 -11.62 -2.54
N TYR A 50 6.21 -10.37 -2.63
CA TYR A 50 6.94 -9.70 -1.56
C TYR A 50 5.93 -8.96 -0.68
N TRP A 51 6.20 -8.85 0.61
CA TRP A 51 5.35 -8.11 1.54
C TRP A 51 6.13 -7.74 2.81
N THR A 52 5.70 -6.72 3.54
CA THR A 52 6.39 -6.21 4.71
C THR A 52 5.56 -6.38 5.99
N ASP A 53 6.24 -6.43 7.13
CA ASP A 53 5.69 -6.17 8.45
C ASP A 53 6.35 -4.89 8.98
N ILE A 54 5.65 -3.77 8.83
CA ILE A 54 6.20 -2.44 9.14
C ILE A 54 6.66 -2.37 10.58
N ALA A 55 5.77 -2.69 11.52
CA ALA A 55 6.07 -2.59 12.95
C ALA A 55 7.12 -3.61 13.40
N GLY A 56 7.12 -4.80 12.80
CA GLY A 56 8.12 -5.84 13.08
C GLY A 56 9.47 -5.62 12.40
N GLY A 57 9.61 -4.62 11.51
CA GLY A 57 10.85 -4.34 10.77
C GLY A 57 11.28 -5.48 9.86
N ARG A 58 10.34 -6.17 9.21
CA ARG A 58 10.62 -7.37 8.42
C ARG A 58 10.10 -7.24 6.99
N LEU A 59 10.85 -7.78 6.02
CA LEU A 59 10.41 -7.96 4.64
C LEU A 59 10.41 -9.45 4.31
N PHE A 60 9.37 -9.91 3.63
CA PHE A 60 9.16 -11.30 3.30
C PHE A 60 9.06 -11.52 1.80
N LYS A 61 9.36 -12.75 1.40
CA LYS A 61 9.15 -13.27 0.06
C LYS A 61 8.35 -14.57 0.15
N TYR A 62 7.12 -14.54 -0.35
CA TYR A 62 6.22 -15.68 -0.40
C TYR A 62 6.27 -16.34 -1.79
N ASP A 63 6.42 -17.65 -1.81
CA ASP A 63 6.41 -18.48 -3.02
C ASP A 63 5.08 -19.23 -3.11
N PRO A 64 4.18 -18.86 -4.05
CA PRO A 64 2.89 -19.55 -4.20
C PRO A 64 3.00 -21.02 -4.63
N GLU A 65 4.08 -21.42 -5.31
CA GLU A 65 4.26 -22.78 -5.77
C GLU A 65 4.62 -23.75 -4.62
N SER A 66 5.54 -23.34 -3.76
CA SER A 66 5.99 -24.17 -2.62
C SER A 66 5.22 -23.88 -1.33
N GLY A 67 4.52 -22.74 -1.25
CA GLY A 67 3.90 -22.24 -0.02
C GLY A 67 4.89 -21.70 1.00
N SER A 68 6.17 -21.56 0.66
CA SER A 68 7.18 -21.04 1.58
C SER A 68 7.10 -19.51 1.71
N ASN A 69 7.34 -19.00 2.93
CA ASN A 69 7.43 -17.57 3.22
C ASN A 69 8.77 -17.30 3.90
N GLU A 70 9.69 -16.68 3.18
CA GLU A 70 11.04 -16.39 3.62
C GLU A 70 11.15 -14.97 4.16
N THR A 71 11.82 -14.76 5.30
CA THR A 71 12.23 -13.43 5.76
C THR A 71 13.52 -13.06 5.06
N ILE A 72 13.50 -12.00 4.24
CA ILE A 72 14.66 -11.52 3.46
C ILE A 72 15.30 -10.26 4.06
N HIS A 73 14.61 -9.55 4.94
CA HIS A 73 15.11 -8.41 5.71
C HIS A 73 14.58 -8.47 7.14
N ASN A 74 15.42 -8.06 8.09
CA ASN A 74 15.05 -7.94 9.50
C ASN A 74 15.86 -6.82 10.15
N GLY A 75 15.24 -5.68 10.37
CA GLY A 75 15.93 -4.50 10.88
C GLY A 75 15.07 -3.26 10.90
N VAL A 76 15.39 -2.26 10.07
CA VAL A 76 14.62 -1.04 9.97
C VAL A 76 13.22 -1.32 9.40
N SER A 77 12.22 -0.60 9.90
CA SER A 77 10.85 -0.71 9.38
C SER A 77 10.79 -0.23 7.93
N VAL A 78 10.14 -1.03 7.07
CA VAL A 78 9.92 -0.75 5.66
C VAL A 78 8.43 -0.53 5.45
N GLY A 79 8.01 0.71 5.17
CA GLY A 79 6.61 1.05 4.95
C GLY A 79 6.15 0.73 3.53
N GLY A 80 7.01 0.92 2.54
CA GLY A 80 6.72 0.55 1.15
C GLY A 80 8.01 0.37 0.35
N TYR A 81 7.94 -0.33 -0.76
CA TYR A 81 9.12 -0.61 -1.60
C TYR A 81 8.70 -0.94 -3.02
N ARG A 82 9.66 -0.88 -3.95
CA ARG A 82 9.47 -1.29 -5.35
C ARG A 82 10.73 -1.94 -5.87
N PHE A 83 10.58 -2.79 -6.90
CA PHE A 83 11.73 -3.40 -7.60
C PHE A 83 12.50 -2.32 -8.36
N ASN A 84 13.84 -2.37 -8.27
CA ASN A 84 14.70 -1.52 -9.04
C ASN A 84 15.07 -2.19 -10.38
N GLU A 85 15.01 -1.46 -11.48
CA GLU A 85 15.34 -1.98 -12.82
C GLU A 85 16.75 -2.57 -12.90
N GLY A 86 17.70 -1.98 -12.18
CA GLY A 86 19.08 -2.46 -12.07
C GLY A 86 19.31 -3.63 -11.11
N GLY A 87 18.24 -4.19 -10.54
CA GLY A 87 18.25 -5.21 -9.49
C GLY A 87 18.11 -4.62 -8.08
N GLY A 88 17.73 -5.48 -7.13
CA GLY A 88 17.43 -5.08 -5.77
C GLY A 88 16.09 -4.35 -5.61
N LEU A 89 15.91 -3.73 -4.46
CA LEU A 89 14.69 -3.02 -4.09
C LEU A 89 15.00 -1.56 -3.74
N VAL A 90 14.10 -0.66 -4.08
CA VAL A 90 14.06 0.68 -3.49
C VAL A 90 13.11 0.61 -2.30
N LEU A 91 13.66 0.73 -1.09
CA LEU A 91 12.92 0.67 0.17
C LEU A 91 12.61 2.08 0.68
N GLY A 92 11.34 2.32 0.97
CA GLY A 92 10.90 3.42 1.81
C GLY A 92 10.89 2.99 3.27
N THR A 93 11.84 3.48 4.04
CA THR A 93 12.06 3.06 5.42
C THR A 93 11.69 4.16 6.42
N TRP A 94 11.74 3.85 7.71
CA TRP A 94 11.61 4.86 8.76
C TRP A 94 12.88 5.73 8.92
N GLU A 95 13.92 5.48 8.13
CA GLU A 95 15.17 6.24 8.14
C GLU A 95 15.43 6.95 6.80
N GLY A 96 14.57 6.75 5.81
CA GLY A 96 14.69 7.36 4.48
C GLY A 96 14.48 6.37 3.33
N VAL A 97 15.02 6.68 2.16
CA VAL A 97 14.92 5.82 0.97
C VAL A 97 16.26 5.14 0.71
N TRP A 98 16.22 3.82 0.59
CA TRP A 98 17.40 3.00 0.39
C TRP A 98 17.31 2.22 -0.94
N LEU A 99 18.44 2.07 -1.63
CA LEU A 99 18.62 1.02 -2.63
C LEU A 99 19.24 -0.18 -1.90
N TRP A 100 18.51 -1.27 -1.83
CA TRP A 100 18.82 -2.43 -1.00
C TRP A 100 18.94 -3.71 -1.84
N ASN A 101 20.02 -4.47 -1.65
CA ASN A 101 20.21 -5.80 -2.20
C ASN A 101 20.17 -6.88 -1.10
N SER A 102 20.71 -6.57 0.08
CA SER A 102 20.65 -7.35 1.31
C SER A 102 20.89 -6.44 2.53
N ASP A 103 20.76 -6.99 3.74
CA ASP A 103 21.03 -6.24 4.97
C ASP A 103 22.51 -5.83 5.12
N GLU A 104 23.42 -6.49 4.40
CA GLU A 104 24.84 -6.15 4.34
C GLU A 104 25.22 -5.32 3.10
N ASP A 105 24.31 -5.19 2.12
CA ASP A 105 24.55 -4.48 0.85
C ASP A 105 23.38 -3.56 0.52
N TYR A 106 23.45 -2.34 1.01
CA TYR A 106 22.48 -1.28 0.71
C TYR A 106 23.17 0.10 0.61
N LYS A 107 22.50 1.01 -0.05
CA LYS A 107 22.90 2.41 -0.19
C LYS A 107 21.74 3.32 0.18
N VAL A 108 21.97 4.26 1.11
CA VAL A 108 21.00 5.31 1.39
C VAL A 108 20.97 6.28 0.21
N LEU A 109 19.82 6.39 -0.43
CA LEU A 109 19.58 7.33 -1.53
C LEU A 109 19.15 8.69 -1.00
N LYS A 110 18.36 8.71 0.07
CA LYS A 110 17.88 9.93 0.70
C LYS A 110 17.61 9.70 2.18
N GLU A 111 18.21 10.54 3.03
CA GLU A 111 17.91 10.65 4.46
C GLU A 111 17.01 11.86 4.68
N GLY A 112 16.05 11.78 5.63
CA GLY A 112 15.22 12.91 6.03
C GLY A 112 14.55 13.61 4.84
N ILE A 113 13.45 13.07 4.34
CA ILE A 113 12.88 13.44 3.03
C ILE A 113 12.27 14.84 3.01
N ILE A 114 11.87 15.37 4.14
CA ILE A 114 11.33 16.74 4.26
C ILE A 114 12.30 17.59 5.08
N ASP A 115 12.97 18.50 4.41
CA ASP A 115 13.92 19.42 5.04
C ASP A 115 13.24 20.34 6.06
N GLY A 116 13.91 20.57 7.18
CA GLY A 116 13.55 21.61 8.15
C GLY A 116 12.81 21.16 9.41
N THR A 117 12.69 19.85 9.65
CA THR A 117 12.15 19.34 10.90
C THR A 117 13.11 18.36 11.58
N ASP A 118 13.19 18.42 12.92
CA ASP A 118 13.93 17.45 13.74
C ASP A 118 13.17 16.13 13.94
N VAL A 119 12.03 15.96 13.27
CA VAL A 119 11.18 14.76 13.39
C VAL A 119 11.59 13.77 12.31
N PRO A 120 11.95 12.53 12.67
CA PRO A 120 12.23 11.49 11.69
C PRO A 120 11.05 11.29 10.77
N VAL A 121 11.28 11.39 9.47
CA VAL A 121 10.25 11.12 8.46
C VAL A 121 10.23 9.62 8.22
N ARG A 122 9.15 8.98 8.63
CA ARG A 122 8.85 7.60 8.31
C ARG A 122 8.16 7.54 6.96
N ILE A 123 8.49 6.57 6.13
CA ILE A 123 7.71 6.26 4.93
C ILE A 123 6.72 5.18 5.30
N ASN A 124 5.44 5.46 5.03
CA ASN A 124 4.33 4.56 5.35
C ASN A 124 3.92 3.69 4.16
N ASP A 125 3.85 4.29 2.98
CA ASP A 125 3.51 3.55 1.74
C ASP A 125 4.31 4.10 0.57
N ALA A 126 4.41 3.32 -0.52
CA ALA A 126 5.17 3.72 -1.69
C ALA A 126 4.62 3.09 -2.97
N THR A 127 4.86 3.78 -4.10
CA THR A 127 4.65 3.25 -5.43
C THR A 127 5.76 3.69 -6.38
N SER A 128 5.88 3.02 -7.54
CA SER A 128 6.77 3.46 -8.62
C SER A 128 6.00 4.32 -9.62
N GLY A 129 6.64 5.35 -10.11
CA GLY A 129 6.14 6.11 -11.24
C GLY A 129 6.50 5.48 -12.57
N PRO A 130 5.74 5.78 -13.64
CA PRO A 130 6.01 5.27 -14.98
C PRO A 130 7.33 5.79 -15.58
N ASP A 131 7.95 6.75 -14.92
CA ASP A 131 9.22 7.37 -15.29
C ASP A 131 10.42 6.83 -14.49
N GLY A 132 10.22 5.79 -13.70
CA GLY A 132 11.23 5.20 -12.82
C GLY A 132 11.45 5.94 -11.51
N SER A 133 10.66 6.99 -11.23
CA SER A 133 10.71 7.68 -9.94
C SER A 133 10.04 6.86 -8.84
N PHE A 134 10.46 7.06 -7.60
CA PHE A 134 9.85 6.48 -6.41
C PHE A 134 8.91 7.50 -5.77
N TYR A 135 7.66 7.12 -5.55
CA TYR A 135 6.68 7.92 -4.83
C TYR A 135 6.48 7.33 -3.45
N GLY A 136 6.51 8.18 -2.43
CA GLY A 136 6.31 7.77 -1.06
C GLY A 136 5.34 8.67 -0.33
N GLY A 137 4.60 8.09 0.58
CA GLY A 137 3.81 8.79 1.56
C GLY A 137 4.45 8.71 2.93
N THR A 138 4.44 9.82 3.67
CA THR A 138 5.03 9.86 5.00
C THR A 138 4.02 9.52 6.10
N ASP A 139 4.54 9.09 7.23
CA ASP A 139 3.86 8.96 8.51
C ASP A 139 4.69 9.70 9.57
N ARG A 140 4.23 10.86 9.97
CA ARG A 140 4.79 11.57 11.12
C ARG A 140 4.05 11.20 12.38
N VAL A 141 4.78 11.09 13.48
CA VAL A 141 4.17 10.85 14.79
C VAL A 141 3.16 11.95 15.08
N GLY A 142 1.89 11.59 15.23
CA GLY A 142 0.79 12.52 15.49
C GLY A 142 -0.08 12.83 14.28
N TRP A 143 0.19 12.22 13.11
CA TRP A 143 -0.64 12.24 11.89
C TRP A 143 -1.09 13.65 11.46
N LYS A 144 -0.14 14.56 11.43
CA LYS A 144 -0.36 15.94 10.98
C LYS A 144 0.82 16.35 10.12
N ASP A 145 0.50 17.05 9.04
CA ASP A 145 1.49 17.61 8.13
C ASP A 145 2.35 16.55 7.41
N ASP A 146 1.78 15.37 7.14
CA ASP A 146 2.38 14.39 6.27
C ASP A 146 2.37 14.85 4.81
N ALA A 147 3.18 14.19 3.99
CA ALA A 147 3.34 14.56 2.59
C ALA A 147 3.41 13.34 1.68
N VAL A 148 2.90 13.51 0.47
CA VAL A 148 3.23 12.67 -0.67
C VAL A 148 4.40 13.32 -1.40
N PHE A 149 5.47 12.57 -1.64
CA PHE A 149 6.66 13.05 -2.33
C PHE A 149 7.03 12.13 -3.50
N ARG A 150 7.85 12.66 -4.39
CA ARG A 150 8.51 11.92 -5.46
C ARG A 150 10.03 12.07 -5.33
N LEU A 151 10.74 10.95 -5.21
CA LEU A 151 12.18 10.89 -5.39
C LEU A 151 12.48 10.60 -6.85
N ASN A 152 13.05 11.57 -7.54
CA ASN A 152 13.39 11.47 -8.95
C ASN A 152 14.66 10.61 -9.15
N THR A 153 14.84 10.11 -10.37
CA THR A 153 16.00 9.28 -10.73
C THR A 153 17.35 10.02 -10.64
N ASP A 154 17.35 11.34 -10.61
CA ASP A 154 18.54 12.19 -10.38
C ASP A 154 18.83 12.46 -8.88
N GLY A 155 17.97 11.93 -7.99
CA GLY A 155 18.09 12.11 -6.54
C GLY A 155 17.41 13.38 -6.00
N SER A 156 16.81 14.21 -6.84
CA SER A 156 15.99 15.34 -6.40
C SER A 156 14.66 14.87 -5.83
N VAL A 157 14.06 15.66 -4.94
CA VAL A 157 12.77 15.38 -4.33
C VAL A 157 11.79 16.49 -4.66
N ASP A 158 10.61 16.09 -5.13
CA ASP A 158 9.46 16.96 -5.29
C ASP A 158 8.39 16.60 -4.27
N VAL A 159 7.86 17.59 -3.56
CA VAL A 159 6.68 17.41 -2.72
C VAL A 159 5.45 17.58 -3.61
N ILE A 160 4.61 16.55 -3.63
CA ILE A 160 3.40 16.47 -4.46
C ILE A 160 2.20 17.01 -3.70
N ASP A 161 2.07 16.63 -2.43
CA ASP A 161 0.98 17.02 -1.56
C ASP A 161 1.48 17.24 -0.14
N GLU A 162 0.94 18.24 0.56
CA GLU A 162 1.26 18.57 1.95
C GLU A 162 -0.02 18.63 2.79
N GLY A 163 0.12 18.47 4.11
CA GLY A 163 -1.01 18.53 5.02
C GLY A 163 -1.93 17.31 4.91
N VAL A 164 -1.38 16.18 4.48
CA VAL A 164 -2.02 14.87 4.55
C VAL A 164 -1.94 14.41 6.01
N GLU A 165 -2.96 13.72 6.51
CA GLU A 165 -2.96 13.29 7.91
C GLU A 165 -2.32 11.91 8.10
N LEU A 166 -2.46 11.01 7.13
CA LEU A 166 -1.71 9.76 7.02
C LEU A 166 -1.71 9.32 5.56
N CYS A 167 -0.54 9.32 4.94
CA CYS A 167 -0.40 8.91 3.55
C CYS A 167 -0.46 7.38 3.42
N ASN A 168 -1.32 6.92 2.54
CA ASN A 168 -1.46 5.51 2.21
C ASN A 168 -1.68 5.34 0.69
N GLY A 169 -2.22 4.22 0.26
CA GLY A 169 -2.47 3.80 -1.09
C GLY A 169 -2.22 4.81 -2.19
N MET A 170 -1.32 4.49 -3.12
CA MET A 170 -0.99 5.34 -4.27
C MET A 170 -0.93 4.51 -5.54
N GLY A 171 -1.26 5.14 -6.68
CA GLY A 171 -1.19 4.47 -7.97
C GLY A 171 -1.43 5.39 -9.14
N PHE A 172 -1.26 4.84 -10.35
CA PHE A 172 -1.52 5.52 -11.59
C PHE A 172 -2.63 4.81 -12.37
N SER A 173 -3.40 5.57 -13.15
CA SER A 173 -4.34 4.99 -14.12
C SER A 173 -3.60 4.23 -15.21
N PRO A 174 -4.23 3.19 -15.84
CA PRO A 174 -3.59 2.41 -16.89
C PRO A 174 -3.18 3.22 -18.12
N ASP A 175 -3.89 4.32 -18.40
CA ASP A 175 -3.57 5.25 -19.50
C ASP A 175 -2.52 6.29 -19.12
N LEU A 176 -2.06 6.29 -17.85
CA LEU A 176 -1.06 7.22 -17.32
C LEU A 176 -1.48 8.70 -17.42
N LEU A 177 -2.77 8.98 -17.34
CA LEU A 177 -3.29 10.35 -17.29
C LEU A 177 -3.64 10.81 -15.88
N GLU A 178 -3.73 9.88 -14.93
CA GLU A 178 -4.16 10.16 -13.58
C GLU A 178 -3.23 9.51 -12.53
N PHE A 179 -3.06 10.22 -11.42
CA PHE A 179 -2.40 9.73 -10.22
C PHE A 179 -3.43 9.73 -9.08
N TYR A 180 -3.34 8.75 -8.20
CA TYR A 180 -4.21 8.60 -7.04
C TYR A 180 -3.40 8.56 -5.76
N SER A 181 -3.94 9.14 -4.68
CA SER A 181 -3.35 9.10 -3.34
C SER A 181 -4.43 9.03 -2.27
N THR A 182 -4.17 8.30 -1.20
CA THR A 182 -5.08 8.12 -0.07
C THR A 182 -4.62 8.97 1.12
N ASP A 183 -5.55 9.70 1.72
CA ASP A 183 -5.45 10.27 3.07
C ASP A 183 -6.34 9.43 3.99
N THR A 184 -5.73 8.57 4.76
CA THR A 184 -6.40 7.55 5.57
C THR A 184 -7.30 8.16 6.63
N ILE A 185 -6.80 9.13 7.39
CA ILE A 185 -7.55 9.75 8.49
C ILE A 185 -8.73 10.53 7.95
N LYS A 186 -8.56 11.20 6.81
CA LYS A 186 -9.67 11.85 6.12
C LYS A 186 -10.58 10.87 5.37
N LYS A 187 -10.30 9.56 5.36
CA LYS A 187 -11.05 8.54 4.61
C LYS A 187 -11.27 8.97 3.15
N THR A 188 -10.23 9.50 2.52
CA THR A 188 -10.38 10.17 1.22
C THR A 188 -9.35 9.66 0.24
N ILE A 189 -9.80 9.23 -0.93
CA ILE A 189 -8.93 8.97 -2.08
C ILE A 189 -9.01 10.20 -2.98
N TYR A 190 -7.86 10.80 -3.25
CA TYR A 190 -7.71 11.91 -4.16
C TYR A 190 -7.30 11.43 -5.54
N LYS A 191 -7.69 12.19 -6.55
CA LYS A 191 -7.37 12.01 -7.95
C LYS A 191 -6.71 13.28 -8.47
N TRP A 192 -5.66 13.10 -9.25
CA TRP A 192 -4.83 14.16 -9.80
C TRP A 192 -4.69 13.96 -11.31
N ASP A 193 -4.48 15.02 -12.07
CA ASP A 193 -4.03 14.89 -13.45
C ASP A 193 -2.53 14.63 -13.47
N TYR A 194 -2.11 13.63 -14.23
CA TYR A 194 -0.70 13.30 -14.45
C TYR A 194 -0.32 13.57 -15.90
N ASN A 195 0.81 14.24 -16.10
CA ASN A 195 1.37 14.48 -17.43
C ASN A 195 2.69 13.70 -17.58
N ALA A 196 2.67 12.62 -18.36
CA ALA A 196 3.83 11.74 -18.52
C ALA A 196 5.05 12.42 -19.16
N THR A 197 4.88 13.51 -19.92
CA THR A 197 5.99 14.24 -20.56
C THR A 197 6.69 15.18 -19.59
N SER A 198 5.92 16.00 -18.87
CA SER A 198 6.46 16.96 -17.89
C SER A 198 6.59 16.39 -16.48
N LYS A 199 6.05 15.20 -16.23
CA LYS A 199 5.93 14.55 -14.92
C LYS A 199 5.12 15.39 -13.90
N ALA A 200 4.37 16.37 -14.36
CA ALA A 200 3.55 17.22 -13.51
C ALA A 200 2.34 16.45 -12.96
N ILE A 201 2.08 16.64 -11.67
CA ILE A 201 0.88 16.18 -10.96
C ILE A 201 0.14 17.42 -10.50
N THR A 202 -1.10 17.60 -10.97
CA THR A 202 -1.87 18.82 -10.78
C THR A 202 -3.37 18.53 -10.59
N ASN A 203 -4.16 19.55 -10.32
CA ASN A 203 -5.63 19.46 -10.23
C ASN A 203 -6.13 18.41 -9.23
N LYS A 204 -5.64 18.50 -7.98
CA LYS A 204 -6.14 17.66 -6.87
C LYS A 204 -7.65 17.79 -6.72
N ARG A 205 -8.33 16.65 -6.69
CA ARG A 205 -9.77 16.57 -6.47
C ARG A 205 -10.13 15.31 -5.69
N VAL A 206 -11.21 15.36 -4.94
CA VAL A 206 -11.74 14.19 -4.24
C VAL A 206 -12.34 13.25 -5.28
N LEU A 207 -11.89 11.99 -5.27
CA LEU A 207 -12.50 10.90 -6.02
C LEU A 207 -13.47 10.10 -5.14
N VAL A 208 -12.99 9.68 -3.97
CA VAL A 208 -13.78 8.93 -2.99
C VAL A 208 -13.74 9.67 -1.67
N LYS A 209 -14.90 9.88 -1.07
CA LYS A 209 -15.07 10.19 0.35
C LYS A 209 -15.76 9.00 0.98
N TYR A 210 -15.00 8.16 1.68
CA TYR A 210 -15.55 6.96 2.29
C TYR A 210 -16.26 7.30 3.61
N GLU A 211 -17.51 6.86 3.73
CA GLU A 211 -18.37 7.14 4.90
C GLU A 211 -18.73 5.87 5.69
N GLY A 212 -18.22 4.70 5.25
CA GLY A 212 -18.49 3.42 5.91
C GLY A 212 -17.61 3.20 7.15
N ASP A 213 -17.82 2.03 7.76
CA ASP A 213 -17.02 1.56 8.89
C ASP A 213 -15.57 1.26 8.46
N GLY A 214 -14.62 1.57 9.34
CA GLY A 214 -13.19 1.49 9.06
C GLY A 214 -12.67 2.71 8.32
N ILE A 215 -11.42 2.63 7.87
CA ILE A 215 -10.69 3.70 7.17
C ILE A 215 -10.04 3.16 5.90
N THR A 216 -9.92 4.00 4.87
CA THR A 216 -9.21 3.65 3.62
C THR A 216 -7.72 3.51 3.89
N ASP A 217 -7.09 2.48 3.29
CA ASP A 217 -5.69 2.14 3.52
C ASP A 217 -4.95 1.95 2.19
N GLY A 218 -4.13 0.92 2.06
CA GLY A 218 -3.42 0.62 0.82
C GLY A 218 -4.36 0.36 -0.36
N MET A 219 -3.88 0.59 -1.58
CA MET A 219 -4.67 0.39 -2.79
C MET A 219 -3.84 -0.12 -3.97
N THR A 220 -4.54 -0.68 -4.95
CA THR A 220 -4.01 -0.93 -6.30
C THR A 220 -5.03 -0.53 -7.37
N VAL A 221 -4.56 -0.34 -8.61
CA VAL A 221 -5.41 0.01 -9.75
C VAL A 221 -5.40 -1.15 -10.73
N ASP A 222 -6.59 -1.59 -11.18
CA ASP A 222 -6.69 -2.66 -12.16
C ASP A 222 -6.59 -2.16 -13.61
N SER A 223 -6.55 -3.10 -14.56
CA SER A 223 -6.41 -2.78 -16.00
C SER A 223 -7.60 -2.05 -16.60
N GLU A 224 -8.74 -2.01 -15.92
CA GLU A 224 -9.92 -1.25 -16.33
C GLU A 224 -9.96 0.16 -15.71
N GLY A 225 -8.95 0.50 -14.87
CA GLY A 225 -8.85 1.79 -14.17
C GLY A 225 -9.67 1.88 -12.89
N PHE A 226 -10.18 0.76 -12.39
CA PHE A 226 -10.85 0.71 -11.10
C PHE A 226 -9.83 0.65 -9.97
N ILE A 227 -10.17 1.27 -8.85
CA ILE A 227 -9.33 1.31 -7.65
C ILE A 227 -9.81 0.26 -6.67
N TRP A 228 -8.90 -0.61 -6.26
CA TRP A 228 -9.11 -1.57 -5.18
C TRP A 228 -8.45 -1.04 -3.91
N SER A 229 -9.25 -0.61 -2.95
CA SER A 229 -8.78 -0.04 -1.67
C SER A 229 -9.12 -0.96 -0.52
N ALA A 230 -8.13 -1.30 0.29
CA ALA A 230 -8.36 -1.97 1.56
C ALA A 230 -9.05 -1.03 2.56
N ILE A 231 -9.88 -1.63 3.42
CA ILE A 231 -10.56 -0.90 4.48
C ILE A 231 -10.07 -1.46 5.82
N TRP A 232 -9.13 -0.77 6.43
CA TRP A 232 -8.64 -1.09 7.76
C TRP A 232 -9.79 -1.03 8.77
N TRP A 233 -9.95 -2.06 9.61
CA TRP A 233 -11.11 -2.36 10.46
C TRP A 233 -12.42 -2.64 9.73
N GLY A 234 -12.43 -2.67 8.41
CA GLY A 234 -13.63 -2.95 7.62
C GLY A 234 -13.77 -4.40 7.18
N SER A 235 -12.76 -5.25 7.39
CA SER A 235 -12.74 -6.66 6.96
C SER A 235 -12.98 -6.83 5.45
N LYS A 236 -12.59 -5.87 4.63
CA LYS A 236 -12.90 -5.88 3.20
C LYS A 236 -11.92 -5.07 2.36
N VAL A 237 -11.94 -5.35 1.07
CA VAL A 237 -11.40 -4.50 0.01
C VAL A 237 -12.59 -4.04 -0.84
N ILE A 238 -12.62 -2.76 -1.18
CA ILE A 238 -13.65 -2.16 -2.02
C ILE A 238 -13.07 -1.85 -3.39
N ARG A 239 -13.78 -2.24 -4.46
CA ARG A 239 -13.51 -1.83 -5.82
C ARG A 239 -14.36 -0.61 -6.16
N PHE A 240 -13.71 0.52 -6.42
CA PHE A 240 -14.34 1.75 -6.86
C PHE A 240 -14.16 1.93 -8.37
N ASP A 241 -15.21 2.39 -9.05
CA ASP A 241 -15.12 2.75 -10.46
C ASP A 241 -14.30 4.04 -10.67
N PRO A 242 -13.93 4.41 -11.92
CA PRO A 242 -13.18 5.62 -12.18
C PRO A 242 -13.85 6.94 -11.78
N GLU A 243 -15.15 6.90 -11.46
CA GLU A 243 -15.94 8.00 -10.90
C GLU A 243 -16.03 7.97 -9.37
N GLY A 244 -15.40 6.97 -8.72
CA GLY A 244 -15.33 6.82 -7.27
C GLY A 244 -16.55 6.17 -6.63
N LYS A 245 -17.42 5.51 -7.40
CA LYS A 245 -18.56 4.77 -6.86
C LYS A 245 -18.16 3.35 -6.53
N VAL A 246 -18.74 2.80 -5.47
CA VAL A 246 -18.57 1.39 -5.12
C VAL A 246 -19.17 0.52 -6.22
N GLU A 247 -18.31 -0.32 -6.83
CA GLU A 247 -18.73 -1.33 -7.79
C GLU A 247 -18.93 -2.67 -7.09
N ARG A 248 -17.99 -3.04 -6.19
CA ARG A 248 -18.12 -4.26 -5.37
C ARG A 248 -17.31 -4.19 -4.09
N GLU A 249 -17.62 -5.11 -3.18
CA GLU A 249 -16.87 -5.36 -1.95
C GLU A 249 -16.47 -6.84 -1.89
N VAL A 250 -15.22 -7.10 -1.47
CA VAL A 250 -14.70 -8.44 -1.20
C VAL A 250 -14.39 -8.51 0.29
N HIS A 251 -15.08 -9.40 1.02
CA HIS A 251 -14.93 -9.54 2.47
C HIS A 251 -13.87 -10.58 2.81
N PHE A 252 -13.06 -10.29 3.82
CA PHE A 252 -11.98 -11.14 4.31
C PHE A 252 -12.19 -11.52 5.78
N PRO A 253 -11.70 -12.69 6.22
CA PRO A 253 -11.81 -13.14 7.61
C PRO A 253 -10.76 -12.45 8.53
N ALA A 254 -10.37 -11.24 8.22
CA ALA A 254 -9.42 -10.42 8.97
C ALA A 254 -9.98 -9.01 9.11
N THR A 255 -10.00 -8.49 10.33
CA THR A 255 -10.58 -7.15 10.60
C THR A 255 -9.76 -6.05 9.94
N GLN A 256 -8.45 -6.16 10.01
CA GLN A 256 -7.49 -5.17 9.51
C GLN A 256 -6.93 -5.64 8.17
N THR A 257 -7.69 -5.46 7.09
CA THR A 257 -7.18 -5.55 5.72
C THR A 257 -6.40 -4.27 5.41
N SER A 258 -5.16 -4.39 4.95
CA SER A 258 -4.23 -3.26 4.84
C SER A 258 -3.93 -2.86 3.39
N CYS A 259 -3.50 -3.79 2.53
CA CYS A 259 -3.16 -3.44 1.15
C CYS A 259 -3.43 -4.60 0.18
N PRO A 260 -4.11 -4.34 -0.95
CA PRO A 260 -4.32 -5.31 -2.02
C PRO A 260 -3.27 -5.19 -3.14
N MET A 261 -2.94 -6.31 -3.80
CA MET A 261 -2.13 -6.35 -5.01
C MET A 261 -2.52 -7.53 -5.89
N PHE A 262 -2.60 -7.31 -7.19
CA PHE A 262 -2.78 -8.38 -8.15
C PHE A 262 -1.48 -9.15 -8.39
N GLY A 263 -1.59 -10.47 -8.51
CA GLY A 263 -0.51 -11.38 -8.80
C GLY A 263 -1.01 -12.63 -9.50
N GLY A 264 -0.15 -13.66 -9.55
CA GLY A 264 -0.39 -14.82 -10.39
C GLY A 264 0.05 -14.60 -11.83
N GLU A 265 0.12 -15.67 -12.63
CA GLU A 265 0.62 -15.61 -14.00
C GLU A 265 -0.24 -14.71 -14.89
N ASP A 266 -1.56 -14.73 -14.69
CA ASP A 266 -2.53 -13.93 -15.44
C ASP A 266 -2.99 -12.67 -14.70
N LEU A 267 -2.36 -12.30 -13.57
CA LEU A 267 -2.75 -11.19 -12.68
C LEU A 267 -4.24 -11.24 -12.24
N ASN A 268 -4.77 -12.44 -12.05
CA ASN A 268 -6.15 -12.68 -11.63
C ASN A 268 -6.28 -13.13 -10.15
N GLU A 269 -5.18 -13.15 -9.42
CA GLU A 269 -5.14 -13.45 -7.99
C GLU A 269 -4.97 -12.14 -7.22
N LEU A 270 -5.83 -11.90 -6.22
CA LEU A 270 -5.71 -10.74 -5.34
C LEU A 270 -5.05 -11.17 -4.03
N TYR A 271 -3.85 -10.72 -3.79
CA TYR A 271 -3.14 -10.86 -2.53
C TYR A 271 -3.46 -9.65 -1.64
N VAL A 272 -3.88 -9.91 -0.41
CA VAL A 272 -4.24 -8.86 0.55
C VAL A 272 -3.45 -9.08 1.83
N THR A 273 -2.68 -8.10 2.22
CA THR A 273 -2.00 -8.08 3.52
C THR A 273 -2.98 -7.73 4.64
N THR A 274 -2.64 -8.18 5.83
CA THR A 274 -3.47 -7.97 7.02
C THR A 274 -2.59 -7.68 8.23
N ALA A 275 -3.08 -6.87 9.14
CA ALA A 275 -2.41 -6.58 10.39
C ALA A 275 -3.00 -7.38 11.56
N GLY A 276 -2.13 -7.65 12.53
CA GLY A 276 -2.50 -8.34 13.77
C GLY A 276 -2.23 -7.51 15.01
N ALA A 277 -1.74 -6.28 14.86
CA ALA A 277 -1.53 -5.39 15.97
C ALA A 277 -2.86 -5.11 16.66
N ASP A 278 -2.88 -5.28 17.97
CA ASP A 278 -4.01 -4.86 18.80
C ASP A 278 -3.85 -3.36 19.09
N PHE A 279 -4.30 -2.54 18.14
CA PHE A 279 -4.42 -1.09 18.37
C PHE A 279 -5.61 -0.74 19.28
N GLY A 280 -6.22 -1.75 19.93
CA GLY A 280 -7.26 -1.58 20.95
C GLY A 280 -8.62 -1.16 20.41
N GLY A 281 -8.88 -1.31 19.13
CA GLY A 281 -10.15 -0.96 18.50
C GLY A 281 -11.05 -2.18 18.27
N GLU A 282 -12.26 -2.16 18.82
CA GLU A 282 -13.35 -2.97 18.29
C GLU A 282 -13.73 -2.46 16.89
N PRO A 283 -14.19 -3.29 15.95
CA PRO A 283 -14.49 -2.93 14.56
C PRO A 283 -15.79 -2.11 14.42
N THR A 284 -15.96 -1.10 15.22
CA THR A 284 -17.21 -0.31 15.32
C THR A 284 -17.08 1.08 14.74
N GLY A 285 -16.01 1.38 13.98
CA GLY A 285 -15.76 2.75 13.50
C GLY A 285 -15.32 3.69 14.61
N ILE A 286 -14.87 3.15 15.72
CA ILE A 286 -14.39 3.90 16.88
C ILE A 286 -12.85 3.93 16.84
N GLU A 287 -12.32 5.10 17.14
CA GLU A 287 -10.90 5.40 17.26
C GLU A 287 -10.17 4.37 18.14
N PRO A 288 -9.01 3.86 17.71
CA PRO A 288 -8.20 3.00 18.57
C PRO A 288 -7.78 3.76 19.84
N PRO A 289 -7.75 3.10 21.00
CA PRO A 289 -7.27 3.72 22.22
C PRO A 289 -5.83 4.23 22.05
N GLY A 290 -5.63 5.51 22.25
CA GLY A 290 -4.33 6.16 22.16
C GLY A 290 -4.11 6.98 20.90
N TYR A 291 -5.03 6.95 19.95
CA TYR A 291 -5.02 7.83 18.80
C TYR A 291 -6.19 8.82 18.91
N ASP A 292 -5.87 10.08 19.00
CA ASP A 292 -6.86 11.19 19.01
C ASP A 292 -7.00 11.70 17.58
N PHE A 293 -8.10 11.34 16.93
CA PHE A 293 -8.44 11.78 15.58
C PHE A 293 -9.18 13.13 15.56
N SER A 294 -9.31 13.84 16.70
CA SER A 294 -9.99 15.13 16.81
C SER A 294 -9.13 16.33 16.42
#